data_1f6707a8101025a8b18c5ebc260a9fda
#
_entry.id   1f6707a8101025a8b18c5ebc260a9fda
#
_cell.length_a   1.000
_cell.length_b   1.000
_cell.length_c   1.000
_cell.angle_alpha   90.00
_cell.angle_beta   90.00
_cell.angle_gamma   90.00
#
_symmetry.space_group_name_H-M   'P 1'
#
loop_
_entity.id
_entity.type
_entity.pdbx_description
1 polymer ?
#
loop_
_entity_poly.entity_id
_entity_poly.type
_entity_poly.pdbx_seq_one_letter_code
_entity_poly.pdbx_strand_id
1 'polypeptide(L)'
;DLHLLSRRQRQMCIRDSHFFRKATLKNSERFGTAELAKIEGEMLEAREKSSTLEYDIFMRVREQVERYIDRLQSLAKAIATVDVLQSLAVTAETNHYVRPVFNDEHRIAIDRGRHAVVEKVMGVQEYIPNTITFDSQTNIQLITGPNMSGKSTYMRQLALSVVMAQMGAYVPADSVDLPVFDAIYTRIGAADDLISGQSTFMVEMMEANQAIKRATPNSLIIFDELGRGTATYDGMALAQSIIEFIHDKVGAKTMFATHYHELTALSNSLTHLVNVHVATLEKDGEVTFLHKIVDGPADKSYGIHVAKIAGLPTDLLNRADTILTQLEGETVVIQPQEKVLSQEKPAIETHVNEQISLFDDFTENPVLQELRDLDIYNMTPMQVMMAVADLKQKL
;
A
#
# COMPACT_ATOMS: atom_id res chain seq x y z
N ASP A 1 15.38 -15.94 -78.18
CA ASP A 1 14.68 -14.90 -78.99
C ASP A 1 13.16 -15.17 -79.22
N LEU A 2 12.72 -16.41 -79.16
CA LEU A 2 11.27 -16.72 -79.27
C LEU A 2 10.40 -16.14 -78.11
N HIS A 3 10.99 -15.97 -76.93
CA HIS A 3 10.31 -15.33 -75.80
C HIS A 3 10.11 -13.82 -75.98
N LEU A 4 11.01 -13.18 -76.66
CA LEU A 4 10.88 -11.75 -76.95
C LEU A 4 9.87 -11.46 -78.05
N LEU A 5 9.79 -12.31 -79.07
CA LEU A 5 8.78 -12.23 -80.13
C LEU A 5 7.37 -12.48 -79.60
N SER A 6 7.16 -13.47 -78.73
CA SER A 6 5.88 -13.74 -78.08
C SER A 6 5.41 -12.60 -77.15
N ARG A 7 6.34 -11.90 -76.53
CA ARG A 7 6.04 -10.70 -75.73
C ARG A 7 5.63 -9.50 -76.56
N ARG A 8 6.35 -9.22 -77.68
CA ARG A 8 6.00 -8.16 -78.63
C ARG A 8 4.67 -8.44 -79.32
N GLN A 9 4.40 -9.66 -79.68
CA GLN A 9 3.16 -10.06 -80.32
C GLN A 9 1.97 -9.96 -79.35
N ARG A 10 2.12 -10.31 -78.06
CA ARG A 10 1.11 -10.07 -77.04
C ARG A 10 0.88 -8.57 -76.79
N GLN A 11 1.92 -7.76 -76.77
CA GLN A 11 1.79 -6.33 -76.61
C GLN A 11 1.10 -5.66 -77.83
N MET A 12 1.31 -6.18 -79.07
CA MET A 12 0.67 -5.73 -80.26
C MET A 12 -0.84 -6.10 -80.26
N CYS A 13 -1.19 -7.29 -79.89
CA CYS A 13 -2.58 -7.72 -79.77
C CYS A 13 -3.37 -6.97 -78.68
N ILE A 14 -2.69 -6.53 -77.61
CA ILE A 14 -3.31 -5.74 -76.53
C ILE A 14 -3.49 -4.28 -77.01
N ARG A 15 -2.63 -3.76 -77.87
CA ARG A 15 -2.70 -2.39 -78.36
C ARG A 15 -3.86 -2.16 -79.30
N ASP A 16 -4.28 -3.19 -80.03
CA ASP A 16 -5.38 -3.14 -81.05
C ASP A 16 -6.69 -3.67 -80.44
N SER A 17 -6.71 -3.99 -79.16
CA SER A 17 -7.88 -4.50 -78.44
C SER A 17 -8.53 -3.39 -77.57
N HIS A 18 -9.72 -3.68 -77.02
CA HIS A 18 -10.45 -2.81 -76.11
C HIS A 18 -9.72 -2.56 -74.78
N PHE A 19 -8.44 -2.99 -74.64
CA PHE A 19 -7.63 -2.80 -73.45
C PHE A 19 -6.84 -1.52 -73.50
N PHE A 20 -6.92 -0.69 -72.45
CA PHE A 20 -6.06 0.48 -72.26
C PHE A 20 -5.06 0.20 -71.13
N ARG A 21 -3.89 0.78 -71.25
CA ARG A 21 -2.80 0.65 -70.23
C ARG A 21 -3.10 1.53 -69.02
N LYS A 22 -3.22 0.91 -67.85
CA LYS A 22 -3.56 1.57 -66.58
C LYS A 22 -2.30 1.96 -65.76
N ALA A 23 -1.28 1.10 -65.74
CA ALA A 23 -0.03 1.39 -65.02
C ALA A 23 1.13 0.51 -65.57
N THR A 24 2.36 1.04 -65.52
CA THR A 24 3.62 0.33 -65.81
C THR A 24 4.41 0.16 -64.54
N LEU A 25 4.73 -1.06 -64.19
CA LEU A 25 5.62 -1.45 -63.10
C LEU A 25 6.94 -1.98 -63.69
N LYS A 26 8.02 -2.03 -62.90
CA LYS A 26 9.36 -2.40 -63.37
C LYS A 26 9.42 -3.71 -64.16
N ASN A 27 8.52 -4.68 -63.89
CA ASN A 27 8.47 -5.98 -64.54
C ASN A 27 7.07 -6.39 -65.01
N SER A 28 6.05 -5.52 -65.01
CA SER A 28 4.69 -5.81 -65.45
C SER A 28 3.95 -4.58 -65.91
N GLU A 29 3.03 -4.77 -66.81
CA GLU A 29 2.08 -3.72 -67.25
C GLU A 29 0.68 -4.13 -66.82
N ARG A 30 -0.12 -3.19 -66.32
CA ARG A 30 -1.52 -3.37 -65.98
C ARG A 30 -2.39 -2.77 -67.03
N PHE A 31 -3.30 -3.57 -67.57
CA PHE A 31 -4.28 -3.16 -68.57
C PHE A 31 -5.68 -3.23 -67.94
N GLY A 32 -6.60 -2.43 -68.43
CA GLY A 32 -8.00 -2.43 -68.07
C GLY A 32 -8.87 -2.26 -69.31
N THR A 33 -10.15 -2.57 -69.13
CA THR A 33 -11.19 -2.27 -70.13
C THR A 33 -12.05 -1.13 -69.59
N ALA A 34 -12.76 -0.43 -70.50
CA ALA A 34 -13.69 0.63 -70.12
C ALA A 34 -14.80 0.11 -69.19
N GLU A 35 -15.19 -1.14 -69.39
CA GLU A 35 -16.20 -1.84 -68.59
C GLU A 35 -15.67 -2.12 -67.17
N LEU A 36 -14.43 -2.60 -67.05
CA LEU A 36 -13.77 -2.83 -65.77
C LEU A 36 -13.56 -1.50 -64.99
N ALA A 37 -13.16 -0.44 -65.71
CA ALA A 37 -13.00 0.88 -65.11
C ALA A 37 -14.34 1.41 -64.56
N LYS A 38 -15.44 1.17 -65.28
CA LYS A 38 -16.78 1.55 -64.85
C LYS A 38 -17.18 0.77 -63.57
N ILE A 39 -16.98 -0.53 -63.55
CA ILE A 39 -17.28 -1.39 -62.41
C ILE A 39 -16.41 -0.98 -61.19
N GLU A 40 -15.12 -0.73 -61.38
CA GLU A 40 -14.23 -0.25 -60.33
C GLU A 40 -14.73 1.09 -59.74
N GLY A 41 -15.17 2.02 -60.61
CA GLY A 41 -15.77 3.30 -60.20
C GLY A 41 -17.05 3.09 -59.40
N GLU A 42 -17.95 2.25 -59.88
CA GLU A 42 -19.19 1.92 -59.18
C GLU A 42 -18.92 1.24 -57.82
N MET A 43 -17.92 0.37 -57.73
CA MET A 43 -17.53 -0.28 -56.48
C MET A 43 -16.94 0.71 -55.49
N LEU A 44 -16.07 1.64 -55.93
CA LEU A 44 -15.49 2.68 -55.07
C LEU A 44 -16.57 3.62 -54.58
N GLU A 45 -17.46 4.07 -55.47
CA GLU A 45 -18.57 4.93 -55.10
C GLU A 45 -19.56 4.26 -54.13
N ALA A 46 -19.89 2.96 -54.42
CA ALA A 46 -20.73 2.20 -53.51
C ALA A 46 -20.10 2.01 -52.11
N ARG A 47 -18.77 1.77 -52.04
CA ARG A 47 -18.05 1.65 -50.80
C ARG A 47 -18.03 2.96 -50.02
N GLU A 48 -17.79 4.10 -50.71
CA GLU A 48 -17.82 5.44 -50.08
C GLU A 48 -19.21 5.76 -49.54
N LYS A 49 -20.26 5.51 -50.39
CA LYS A 49 -21.66 5.69 -49.98
C LYS A 49 -22.05 4.83 -48.79
N SER A 50 -21.58 3.56 -48.77
CA SER A 50 -21.82 2.65 -47.65
C SER A 50 -21.19 3.17 -46.37
N SER A 51 -19.92 3.61 -46.41
CA SER A 51 -19.20 4.14 -45.23
C SER A 51 -19.87 5.44 -44.74
N THR A 52 -20.30 6.31 -45.63
CA THR A 52 -21.02 7.53 -45.24
C THR A 52 -22.36 7.20 -44.59
N LEU A 53 -23.12 6.28 -45.17
CA LEU A 53 -24.41 5.86 -44.64
C LEU A 53 -24.27 5.17 -43.26
N GLU A 54 -23.27 4.31 -43.10
CA GLU A 54 -22.95 3.72 -41.81
C GLU A 54 -22.66 4.78 -40.74
N TYR A 55 -21.86 5.78 -41.09
CA TYR A 55 -21.56 6.89 -40.19
C TYR A 55 -22.83 7.67 -39.83
N ASP A 56 -23.67 8.00 -40.81
CA ASP A 56 -24.91 8.74 -40.58
C ASP A 56 -25.91 7.98 -39.72
N ILE A 57 -25.98 6.66 -39.92
CA ILE A 57 -26.79 5.77 -39.06
C ILE A 57 -26.25 5.73 -37.65
N PHE A 58 -24.93 5.56 -37.51
CA PHE A 58 -24.26 5.59 -36.21
C PHE A 58 -24.52 6.89 -35.45
N MET A 59 -24.39 8.03 -36.15
CA MET A 59 -24.65 9.34 -35.53
C MET A 59 -26.10 9.49 -35.07
N ARG A 60 -27.06 9.05 -35.88
CA ARG A 60 -28.48 9.06 -35.49
C ARG A 60 -28.78 8.18 -34.28
N VAL A 61 -28.18 6.98 -34.22
CA VAL A 61 -28.33 6.09 -33.06
C VAL A 61 -27.69 6.73 -31.82
N ARG A 62 -26.50 7.30 -31.97
CA ARG A 62 -25.81 8.02 -30.89
C ARG A 62 -26.66 9.15 -30.31
N GLU A 63 -27.24 10.01 -31.19
CA GLU A 63 -28.12 11.12 -30.76
C GLU A 63 -29.39 10.61 -30.05
N GLN A 64 -29.92 9.45 -30.45
CA GLN A 64 -31.04 8.84 -29.76
C GLN A 64 -30.64 8.37 -28.35
N VAL A 65 -29.48 7.75 -28.21
CA VAL A 65 -28.96 7.30 -26.89
C VAL A 65 -28.66 8.49 -25.98
N GLU A 66 -28.07 9.56 -26.54
CA GLU A 66 -27.73 10.78 -25.82
C GLU A 66 -28.93 11.36 -25.06
N ARG A 67 -30.12 11.33 -25.62
CA ARG A 67 -31.35 11.78 -24.97
C ARG A 67 -31.72 11.02 -23.69
N TYR A 68 -31.15 9.83 -23.52
CA TYR A 68 -31.42 8.97 -22.36
C TYR A 68 -30.21 8.85 -21.43
N ILE A 69 -29.09 9.56 -21.70
CA ILE A 69 -27.83 9.37 -20.99
C ILE A 69 -27.98 9.56 -19.47
N ASP A 70 -28.71 10.59 -19.03
CA ASP A 70 -28.91 10.86 -17.61
C ASP A 70 -29.70 9.73 -16.91
N ARG A 71 -30.70 9.17 -17.61
CA ARG A 71 -31.47 8.03 -17.09
C ARG A 71 -30.61 6.77 -17.04
N LEU A 72 -29.80 6.52 -18.07
CA LEU A 72 -28.89 5.37 -18.12
C LEU A 72 -27.83 5.47 -17.03
N GLN A 73 -27.26 6.64 -16.81
CA GLN A 73 -26.31 6.88 -15.74
C GLN A 73 -26.93 6.71 -14.35
N SER A 74 -28.15 7.23 -14.15
CA SER A 74 -28.89 7.07 -12.90
C SER A 74 -29.23 5.60 -12.62
N LEU A 75 -29.65 4.88 -13.67
CA LEU A 75 -29.93 3.43 -13.57
C LEU A 75 -28.64 2.66 -13.26
N ALA A 76 -27.52 2.96 -13.94
CA ALA A 76 -26.24 2.32 -13.70
C ALA A 76 -25.77 2.53 -12.25
N LYS A 77 -25.93 3.75 -11.69
CA LYS A 77 -25.63 4.03 -10.27
C LYS A 77 -26.50 3.22 -9.32
N ALA A 78 -27.79 3.13 -9.60
CA ALA A 78 -28.71 2.34 -8.78
C ALA A 78 -28.36 0.85 -8.79
N ILE A 79 -28.08 0.29 -9.97
CA ILE A 79 -27.66 -1.12 -10.12
C ILE A 79 -26.34 -1.35 -9.41
N ALA A 80 -25.33 -0.47 -9.59
CA ALA A 80 -24.04 -0.58 -8.92
C ALA A 80 -24.18 -0.55 -7.39
N THR A 81 -25.07 0.30 -6.86
CA THR A 81 -25.34 0.35 -5.42
C THR A 81 -25.92 -0.99 -4.92
N VAL A 82 -26.90 -1.54 -5.62
CA VAL A 82 -27.53 -2.83 -5.25
C VAL A 82 -26.51 -3.96 -5.34
N ASP A 83 -25.68 -3.99 -6.37
CA ASP A 83 -24.64 -4.99 -6.58
C ASP A 83 -23.61 -4.98 -5.43
N VAL A 84 -23.12 -3.79 -5.06
CA VAL A 84 -22.21 -3.63 -3.92
C VAL A 84 -22.84 -4.10 -2.61
N LEU A 85 -24.06 -3.67 -2.32
CA LEU A 85 -24.76 -4.05 -1.08
C LEU A 85 -25.02 -5.55 -1.01
N GLN A 86 -25.41 -6.15 -2.14
CA GLN A 86 -25.62 -7.59 -2.25
C GLN A 86 -24.32 -8.37 -2.05
N SER A 87 -23.21 -7.92 -2.66
CA SER A 87 -21.90 -8.53 -2.50
C SER A 87 -21.40 -8.48 -1.05
N LEU A 88 -21.56 -7.32 -0.38
CA LEU A 88 -21.23 -7.18 1.04
C LEU A 88 -22.08 -8.06 1.93
N ALA A 89 -23.40 -8.15 1.67
CA ALA A 89 -24.32 -8.98 2.44
C ALA A 89 -24.00 -10.47 2.32
N VAL A 90 -23.76 -10.97 1.10
CA VAL A 90 -23.38 -12.36 0.86
C VAL A 90 -22.02 -12.69 1.52
N THR A 91 -21.07 -11.78 1.44
CA THR A 91 -19.76 -11.94 2.09
C THR A 91 -19.91 -12.03 3.60
N ALA A 92 -20.73 -11.17 4.20
CA ALA A 92 -20.99 -11.14 5.63
C ALA A 92 -21.68 -12.43 6.12
N GLU A 93 -22.72 -12.87 5.42
CA GLU A 93 -23.46 -14.09 5.74
C GLU A 93 -22.57 -15.34 5.63
N THR A 94 -21.86 -15.47 4.50
CA THR A 94 -21.02 -16.64 4.23
C THR A 94 -19.87 -16.79 5.22
N ASN A 95 -19.29 -15.68 5.67
CA ASN A 95 -18.11 -15.69 6.55
C ASN A 95 -18.46 -15.36 8.02
N HIS A 96 -19.74 -15.28 8.38
CA HIS A 96 -20.21 -14.97 9.73
C HIS A 96 -19.61 -13.66 10.29
N TYR A 97 -19.66 -12.59 9.47
CA TYR A 97 -19.23 -11.27 9.89
C TYR A 97 -20.37 -10.54 10.62
N VAL A 98 -20.00 -9.68 11.55
CA VAL A 98 -20.95 -8.93 12.38
C VAL A 98 -21.00 -7.46 11.98
N ARG A 99 -22.15 -6.84 12.23
CA ARG A 99 -22.35 -5.40 12.02
C ARG A 99 -21.55 -4.60 13.05
N PRO A 100 -20.63 -3.71 12.64
CA PRO A 100 -19.91 -2.84 13.56
C PRO A 100 -20.86 -1.78 14.14
N VAL A 101 -20.58 -1.37 15.38
CA VAL A 101 -21.17 -0.21 16.05
C VAL A 101 -20.09 0.87 16.12
N PHE A 102 -20.48 2.13 16.00
CA PHE A 102 -19.56 3.26 16.15
C PHE A 102 -19.89 4.04 17.43
N ASN A 103 -18.84 4.50 18.11
CA ASN A 103 -18.92 5.28 19.34
C ASN A 103 -18.15 6.60 19.24
N ASP A 104 -18.52 7.55 20.10
CA ASP A 104 -17.86 8.85 20.24
C ASP A 104 -16.88 8.87 21.43
N GLU A 105 -16.70 7.75 22.12
CA GLU A 105 -15.87 7.62 23.34
C GLU A 105 -14.41 7.32 23.05
N HIS A 106 -14.01 7.27 21.78
CA HIS A 106 -12.67 6.84 21.34
C HIS A 106 -12.26 5.46 21.88
N ARG A 107 -13.24 4.58 22.08
CA ARG A 107 -13.01 3.21 22.55
C ARG A 107 -12.96 2.25 21.37
N ILE A 108 -12.02 1.30 21.44
CA ILE A 108 -11.98 0.16 20.53
C ILE A 108 -12.32 -1.09 21.34
N ALA A 109 -13.34 -1.82 20.92
CA ALA A 109 -13.68 -3.12 21.49
C ALA A 109 -14.05 -4.08 20.35
N ILE A 110 -13.14 -4.99 20.02
CA ILE A 110 -13.36 -6.05 19.05
C ILE A 110 -13.26 -7.37 19.81
N ASP A 111 -14.36 -8.07 19.97
CA ASP A 111 -14.36 -9.36 20.63
C ASP A 111 -14.13 -10.47 19.62
N ARG A 112 -13.19 -11.39 19.95
CA ARG A 112 -12.82 -12.53 19.12
C ARG A 112 -12.66 -12.18 17.64
N GLY A 113 -11.99 -11.04 17.38
CA GLY A 113 -11.69 -10.58 16.04
C GLY A 113 -10.81 -11.56 15.26
N ARG A 114 -11.01 -11.62 13.95
CA ARG A 114 -10.32 -12.50 13.02
C ARG A 114 -9.74 -11.68 11.86
N HIS A 115 -8.66 -12.18 11.28
CA HIS A 115 -8.07 -11.55 10.10
C HIS A 115 -8.72 -12.10 8.83
N ALA A 116 -9.53 -11.31 8.15
CA ALA A 116 -10.37 -11.72 7.01
C ALA A 116 -9.63 -12.54 5.93
N VAL A 117 -8.38 -12.20 5.63
CA VAL A 117 -7.59 -12.88 4.61
C VAL A 117 -6.92 -14.14 5.15
N VAL A 118 -6.27 -14.05 6.32
CA VAL A 118 -5.54 -15.18 6.91
C VAL A 118 -6.50 -16.30 7.28
N GLU A 119 -7.64 -15.98 7.90
CA GLU A 119 -8.69 -16.95 8.22
C GLU A 119 -9.17 -17.71 6.98
N LYS A 120 -9.31 -17.02 5.85
CA LYS A 120 -9.77 -17.64 4.60
C LYS A 120 -8.73 -18.58 3.99
N VAL A 121 -7.44 -18.33 4.21
CA VAL A 121 -6.33 -19.16 3.69
C VAL A 121 -6.09 -20.35 4.58
N MET A 122 -6.10 -20.17 5.91
CA MET A 122 -5.83 -21.24 6.90
C MET A 122 -7.06 -22.12 7.18
N GLY A 123 -8.26 -21.56 7.06
CA GLY A 123 -9.51 -22.16 7.50
C GLY A 123 -9.95 -21.65 8.88
N VAL A 124 -11.27 -21.50 9.06
CA VAL A 124 -11.89 -20.94 10.27
C VAL A 124 -11.53 -21.72 11.55
N GLN A 125 -11.32 -23.02 11.43
CA GLN A 125 -11.01 -23.90 12.57
C GLN A 125 -9.56 -23.78 13.07
N GLU A 126 -8.65 -23.34 12.20
CA GLU A 126 -7.22 -23.22 12.53
C GLU A 126 -6.85 -21.81 12.97
N TYR A 127 -7.67 -20.81 12.63
CA TYR A 127 -7.42 -19.43 13.01
C TYR A 127 -7.79 -19.17 14.48
N ILE A 128 -6.88 -18.56 15.24
CA ILE A 128 -7.10 -18.23 16.65
C ILE A 128 -7.59 -16.78 16.76
N PRO A 129 -8.87 -16.54 17.11
CA PRO A 129 -9.43 -15.22 17.26
C PRO A 129 -8.81 -14.45 18.42
N ASN A 130 -8.59 -13.15 18.26
CA ASN A 130 -8.05 -12.28 19.29
C ASN A 130 -8.98 -11.12 19.60
N THR A 131 -9.15 -10.82 20.89
CA THR A 131 -9.87 -9.65 21.38
C THR A 131 -8.94 -8.45 21.40
N ILE A 132 -9.43 -7.28 20.93
CA ILE A 132 -8.69 -6.02 20.93
C ILE A 132 -9.48 -5.02 21.75
N THR A 133 -8.89 -4.48 22.80
CA THR A 133 -9.54 -3.52 23.68
C THR A 133 -8.65 -2.31 23.91
N PHE A 134 -9.13 -1.13 23.52
CA PHE A 134 -8.63 0.15 23.97
C PHE A 134 -9.79 0.86 24.68
N ASP A 135 -9.67 1.06 25.95
CA ASP A 135 -10.63 1.88 26.68
C ASP A 135 -10.39 3.39 26.41
N SER A 136 -11.13 4.24 27.08
CA SER A 136 -10.98 5.70 26.92
C SER A 136 -9.63 6.22 27.48
N GLN A 137 -8.95 5.46 28.31
CA GLN A 137 -7.69 5.84 28.95
C GLN A 137 -6.47 5.24 28.21
N THR A 138 -6.65 4.14 27.49
CA THR A 138 -5.56 3.46 26.77
C THR A 138 -5.41 4.06 25.37
N ASN A 139 -4.25 4.66 25.09
CA ASN A 139 -3.93 5.14 23.75
C ASN A 139 -2.91 4.25 23.03
N ILE A 140 -2.00 3.62 23.77
CA ILE A 140 -0.92 2.83 23.19
C ILE A 140 -0.94 1.41 23.73
N GLN A 141 -0.96 0.42 22.83
CA GLN A 141 -0.63 -0.98 23.15
C GLN A 141 0.79 -1.28 22.66
N LEU A 142 1.69 -1.54 23.60
CA LEU A 142 3.04 -2.05 23.31
C LEU A 142 3.00 -3.56 23.26
N ILE A 143 3.28 -4.12 22.08
CA ILE A 143 3.11 -5.53 21.79
C ILE A 143 4.47 -6.22 21.74
N THR A 144 4.71 -7.17 22.66
CA THR A 144 5.95 -7.94 22.71
C THR A 144 5.72 -9.40 22.34
N GLY A 145 6.79 -10.10 22.01
CA GLY A 145 6.77 -11.50 21.63
C GLY A 145 7.69 -11.84 20.47
N PRO A 146 7.97 -13.13 20.24
CA PRO A 146 8.90 -13.57 19.20
C PRO A 146 8.35 -13.34 17.79
N ASN A 147 9.24 -13.48 16.80
CA ASN A 147 8.82 -13.51 15.39
C ASN A 147 7.95 -14.73 15.12
N MET A 148 7.09 -14.65 14.10
CA MET A 148 6.13 -15.69 13.72
C MET A 148 5.05 -16.01 14.78
N SER A 149 5.01 -15.29 15.90
CA SER A 149 4.00 -15.50 16.93
C SER A 149 2.62 -14.93 16.64
N GLY A 150 2.51 -14.06 15.61
CA GLY A 150 1.24 -13.48 15.16
C GLY A 150 1.05 -11.99 15.49
N LYS A 151 2.06 -11.27 16.02
CA LYS A 151 1.99 -9.82 16.31
C LYS A 151 1.50 -8.99 15.13
N SER A 152 2.16 -9.12 13.98
CA SER A 152 1.81 -8.39 12.75
C SER A 152 0.40 -8.73 12.24
N THR A 153 -0.03 -10.01 12.39
CA THR A 153 -1.38 -10.44 12.02
C THR A 153 -2.42 -9.79 12.91
N TYR A 154 -2.17 -9.69 14.22
CA TYR A 154 -3.03 -9.04 15.20
C TYR A 154 -3.20 -7.54 14.90
N MET A 155 -2.12 -6.84 14.58
CA MET A 155 -2.17 -5.43 14.23
C MET A 155 -2.89 -5.18 12.87
N ARG A 156 -2.60 -6.01 11.87
CA ARG A 156 -3.28 -5.93 10.56
C ARG A 156 -4.77 -6.24 10.68
N GLN A 157 -5.16 -7.14 11.58
CA GLN A 157 -6.56 -7.44 11.88
C GLN A 157 -7.31 -6.17 12.29
N LEU A 158 -6.75 -5.34 13.21
CA LEU A 158 -7.37 -4.08 13.60
C LEU A 158 -7.50 -3.13 12.42
N ALA A 159 -6.42 -2.89 11.67
CA ALA A 159 -6.45 -1.99 10.53
C ALA A 159 -7.51 -2.37 9.50
N LEU A 160 -7.57 -3.65 9.14
CA LEU A 160 -8.57 -4.17 8.19
C LEU A 160 -9.98 -4.06 8.74
N SER A 161 -10.18 -4.34 10.04
CA SER A 161 -11.48 -4.20 10.69
C SER A 161 -11.99 -2.76 10.63
N VAL A 162 -11.13 -1.78 10.89
CA VAL A 162 -11.46 -0.36 10.79
C VAL A 162 -11.82 0.03 9.36
N VAL A 163 -11.01 -0.37 8.36
CA VAL A 163 -11.29 -0.09 6.95
C VAL A 163 -12.63 -0.70 6.53
N MET A 164 -12.87 -1.97 6.87
CA MET A 164 -14.12 -2.66 6.55
C MET A 164 -15.32 -1.98 7.20
N ALA A 165 -15.23 -1.63 8.49
CA ALA A 165 -16.29 -0.96 9.21
C ALA A 165 -16.63 0.41 8.59
N GLN A 166 -15.61 1.25 8.33
CA GLN A 166 -15.82 2.61 7.82
C GLN A 166 -16.25 2.66 6.35
N MET A 167 -15.99 1.63 5.56
CA MET A 167 -16.57 1.53 4.22
C MET A 167 -18.01 1.00 4.20
N GLY A 168 -18.57 0.63 5.36
CA GLY A 168 -19.94 0.11 5.49
C GLY A 168 -20.09 -1.40 5.38
N ALA A 169 -18.97 -2.15 5.41
CA ALA A 169 -18.99 -3.61 5.44
C ALA A 169 -19.16 -4.16 6.87
N TYR A 170 -19.58 -5.41 6.98
CA TYR A 170 -19.52 -6.19 8.21
C TYR A 170 -18.10 -6.69 8.45
N VAL A 171 -17.75 -7.02 9.69
CA VAL A 171 -16.39 -7.24 10.16
C VAL A 171 -16.25 -8.65 10.77
N PRO A 172 -15.13 -9.36 10.54
CA PRO A 172 -14.89 -10.71 11.07
C PRO A 172 -14.61 -10.69 12.57
N ALA A 173 -15.64 -10.74 13.39
CA ALA A 173 -15.57 -10.75 14.85
C ALA A 173 -16.89 -11.28 15.44
N ASP A 174 -16.97 -11.45 16.77
CA ASP A 174 -18.21 -11.74 17.48
C ASP A 174 -18.96 -10.44 17.82
N SER A 175 -18.24 -9.36 18.15
CA SER A 175 -18.79 -8.01 18.27
C SER A 175 -17.72 -6.96 17.96
N VAL A 176 -18.16 -5.79 17.47
CA VAL A 176 -17.26 -4.67 17.09
C VAL A 176 -17.87 -3.36 17.49
N ASP A 177 -17.11 -2.59 18.28
CA ASP A 177 -17.43 -1.24 18.71
C ASP A 177 -16.18 -0.37 18.50
N LEU A 178 -16.25 0.62 17.60
CA LEU A 178 -15.11 1.40 17.12
C LEU A 178 -15.41 2.88 17.12
N PRO A 179 -14.42 3.75 17.35
CA PRO A 179 -14.53 5.16 16.98
C PRO A 179 -14.39 5.33 15.47
N VAL A 180 -14.75 6.49 14.96
CA VAL A 180 -14.45 6.88 13.58
C VAL A 180 -13.04 7.43 13.50
N PHE A 181 -12.19 6.79 12.70
CA PHE A 181 -10.82 7.25 12.46
C PHE A 181 -10.75 8.14 11.22
N ASP A 182 -9.98 9.22 11.31
CA ASP A 182 -9.72 10.15 10.20
C ASP A 182 -8.61 9.65 9.27
N ALA A 183 -7.64 8.90 9.81
CA ALA A 183 -6.55 8.31 9.05
C ALA A 183 -6.02 7.04 9.74
N ILE A 184 -5.39 6.17 8.93
CA ILE A 184 -4.66 5.00 9.40
C ILE A 184 -3.22 5.12 8.87
N TYR A 185 -2.25 5.16 9.78
CA TYR A 185 -0.83 5.18 9.45
C TYR A 185 -0.22 3.83 9.80
N THR A 186 0.37 3.17 8.82
CA THR A 186 0.94 1.84 9.03
C THR A 186 2.40 1.79 8.60
N ARG A 187 3.22 1.15 9.43
CA ARG A 187 4.54 0.67 9.06
C ARG A 187 4.61 -0.80 9.48
N ILE A 188 4.29 -1.70 8.55
CA ILE A 188 4.20 -3.15 8.80
C ILE A 188 5.00 -3.89 7.73
N GLY A 189 6.11 -4.52 8.16
CA GLY A 189 7.01 -5.26 7.28
C GLY A 189 8.01 -4.37 6.56
N ALA A 190 9.19 -4.90 6.27
CA ALA A 190 10.19 -4.26 5.41
C ALA A 190 9.96 -4.71 3.97
N ALA A 191 9.60 -3.80 3.10
CA ALA A 191 9.80 -3.99 1.67
C ALA A 191 11.17 -3.37 1.32
N ASP A 192 12.10 -4.19 0.88
CA ASP A 192 13.35 -3.68 0.30
C ASP A 192 13.00 -2.99 -1.02
N ASP A 193 12.99 -1.68 -1.02
CA ASP A 193 12.88 -0.91 -2.25
C ASP A 193 14.25 -0.83 -2.93
N LEU A 194 14.60 -1.91 -3.63
CA LEU A 194 15.84 -2.02 -4.40
C LEU A 194 15.91 -1.01 -5.55
N ILE A 195 14.81 -0.38 -5.91
CA ILE A 195 14.72 0.53 -7.08
C ILE A 195 15.11 1.95 -6.69
N SER A 196 14.73 2.43 -5.50
CA SER A 196 15.02 3.80 -5.05
C SER A 196 16.44 3.99 -4.49
N GLY A 197 17.17 2.90 -4.21
CA GLY A 197 18.51 2.96 -3.61
C GLY A 197 18.54 3.52 -2.18
N GLN A 198 17.38 3.74 -1.55
CA GLN A 198 17.28 4.19 -0.18
C GLN A 198 17.45 3.02 0.78
N SER A 199 18.12 3.25 1.92
CA SER A 199 18.21 2.24 2.96
C SER A 199 16.82 1.96 3.53
N THR A 200 16.52 0.70 3.87
CA THR A 200 15.26 0.28 4.51
C THR A 200 14.96 1.10 5.77
N PHE A 201 16.00 1.47 6.51
CA PHE A 201 15.89 2.33 7.70
C PHE A 201 15.45 3.76 7.36
N MET A 202 15.95 4.33 6.25
CA MET A 202 15.53 5.67 5.81
C MET A 202 14.04 5.69 5.43
N VAL A 203 13.57 4.70 4.70
CA VAL A 203 12.14 4.55 4.35
C VAL A 203 11.31 4.43 5.61
N GLU A 204 11.73 3.60 6.56
CA GLU A 204 11.08 3.42 7.86
C GLU A 204 10.95 4.75 8.63
N MET A 205 12.02 5.55 8.68
CA MET A 205 11.99 6.86 9.34
C MET A 205 11.12 7.88 8.60
N MET A 206 11.05 7.84 7.28
CA MET A 206 10.16 8.69 6.49
C MET A 206 8.68 8.37 6.74
N GLU A 207 8.32 7.09 6.80
CA GLU A 207 6.94 6.65 7.10
C GLU A 207 6.54 7.02 8.53
N ALA A 208 7.42 6.78 9.51
CA ALA A 208 7.21 7.20 10.89
C ALA A 208 7.05 8.73 11.01
N ASN A 209 7.89 9.50 10.32
CA ASN A 209 7.80 10.97 10.29
C ASN A 209 6.48 11.45 9.68
N GLN A 210 5.98 10.78 8.62
CA GLN A 210 4.69 11.12 8.02
C GLN A 210 3.54 10.89 9.01
N ALA A 211 3.55 9.75 9.73
CA ALA A 211 2.58 9.47 10.77
C ALA A 211 2.63 10.53 11.89
N ILE A 212 3.82 10.79 12.46
CA ILE A 212 4.03 11.73 13.57
C ILE A 212 3.57 13.15 13.21
N LYS A 213 3.84 13.61 11.97
CA LYS A 213 3.48 14.96 11.53
C LYS A 213 2.00 15.16 11.23
N ARG A 214 1.30 14.11 10.82
CA ARG A 214 -0.06 14.21 10.27
C ARG A 214 -1.13 13.58 11.15
N ALA A 215 -0.76 12.65 12.03
CA ALA A 215 -1.72 12.00 12.91
C ALA A 215 -2.38 13.00 13.87
N THR A 216 -3.63 12.76 14.11
CA THR A 216 -4.48 13.48 15.09
C THR A 216 -4.86 12.52 16.22
N PRO A 217 -5.48 12.98 17.30
CA PRO A 217 -6.03 12.07 18.32
C PRO A 217 -7.05 11.07 17.79
N ASN A 218 -7.65 11.36 16.62
CA ASN A 218 -8.63 10.49 15.95
C ASN A 218 -7.99 9.56 14.91
N SER A 219 -6.66 9.50 14.83
CA SER A 219 -5.96 8.61 13.92
C SER A 219 -5.63 7.26 14.56
N LEU A 220 -5.43 6.24 13.73
CA LEU A 220 -4.90 4.94 14.12
C LEU A 220 -3.46 4.81 13.61
N ILE A 221 -2.52 4.50 14.51
CA ILE A 221 -1.11 4.28 14.17
C ILE A 221 -0.74 2.81 14.43
N ILE A 222 -0.08 2.18 13.48
CA ILE A 222 0.37 0.80 13.58
C ILE A 222 1.83 0.72 13.15
N PHE A 223 2.73 0.50 14.13
CA PHE A 223 4.16 0.36 13.92
C PHE A 223 4.63 -1.05 14.29
N ASP A 224 5.26 -1.72 13.34
CA ASP A 224 5.78 -3.07 13.51
C ASP A 224 7.31 -3.05 13.42
N GLU A 225 7.97 -3.35 14.54
CA GLU A 225 9.42 -3.48 14.69
C GLU A 225 10.22 -2.22 14.28
N LEU A 226 9.70 -1.03 14.60
CA LEU A 226 10.36 0.23 14.29
C LEU A 226 11.71 0.35 15.01
N GLY A 227 12.76 0.82 14.29
CA GLY A 227 14.11 0.98 14.81
C GLY A 227 15.04 -0.22 14.59
N ARG A 228 14.59 -1.27 13.89
CA ARG A 228 15.38 -2.49 13.68
C ARG A 228 16.50 -2.36 12.63
N GLY A 229 16.40 -1.36 11.75
CA GLY A 229 17.33 -1.15 10.64
C GLY A 229 18.64 -0.44 10.99
N THR A 230 18.94 -0.18 12.29
CA THR A 230 20.13 0.51 12.77
C THR A 230 20.76 -0.21 13.96
N ALA A 231 21.77 0.39 14.62
CA ALA A 231 22.36 -0.16 15.83
C ALA A 231 21.32 -0.29 16.95
N THR A 232 21.42 -1.34 17.78
CA THR A 232 20.39 -1.70 18.76
C THR A 232 20.01 -0.55 19.68
N TYR A 233 20.98 0.15 20.25
CA TYR A 233 20.72 1.27 21.17
C TYR A 233 20.12 2.49 20.46
N ASP A 234 20.56 2.80 19.25
CA ASP A 234 19.98 3.90 18.44
C ASP A 234 18.53 3.60 18.08
N GLY A 235 18.27 2.37 17.64
CA GLY A 235 16.92 1.90 17.32
C GLY A 235 15.97 1.94 18.51
N MET A 236 16.44 1.49 19.69
CA MET A 236 15.68 1.51 20.94
C MET A 236 15.40 2.94 21.38
N ALA A 237 16.40 3.83 21.35
CA ALA A 237 16.24 5.24 21.73
C ALA A 237 15.23 5.96 20.82
N LEU A 238 15.28 5.71 19.52
CA LEU A 238 14.30 6.25 18.57
C LEU A 238 12.90 5.70 18.82
N ALA A 239 12.76 4.39 19.01
CA ALA A 239 11.48 3.76 19.29
C ALA A 239 10.84 4.33 20.57
N GLN A 240 11.62 4.44 21.65
CA GLN A 240 11.18 5.06 22.89
C GLN A 240 10.73 6.50 22.68
N SER A 241 11.54 7.33 22.05
CA SER A 241 11.23 8.74 21.81
C SER A 241 9.96 8.92 20.96
N ILE A 242 9.73 8.03 20.00
CA ILE A 242 8.52 8.03 19.16
C ILE A 242 7.29 7.65 20.00
N ILE A 243 7.39 6.63 20.85
CA ILE A 243 6.30 6.23 21.76
C ILE A 243 5.94 7.39 22.69
N GLU A 244 6.93 8.00 23.34
CA GLU A 244 6.74 9.15 24.25
C GLU A 244 6.11 10.34 23.51
N PHE A 245 6.56 10.64 22.29
CA PHE A 245 6.01 11.72 21.48
C PHE A 245 4.54 11.45 21.10
N ILE A 246 4.21 10.23 20.67
CA ILE A 246 2.82 9.86 20.35
C ILE A 246 1.95 9.97 21.59
N HIS A 247 2.43 9.48 22.74
CA HIS A 247 1.72 9.56 24.01
C HIS A 247 1.43 11.01 24.44
N ASP A 248 2.46 11.87 24.43
CA ASP A 248 2.40 13.20 25.02
C ASP A 248 1.85 14.27 24.08
N LYS A 249 2.01 14.10 22.77
CA LYS A 249 1.73 15.14 21.77
C LYS A 249 0.63 14.77 20.78
N VAL A 250 0.55 13.52 20.35
CA VAL A 250 -0.41 13.09 19.32
C VAL A 250 -1.69 12.58 19.96
N GLY A 251 -1.59 11.67 20.92
CA GLY A 251 -2.74 11.05 21.60
C GLY A 251 -3.53 10.07 20.74
N ALA A 252 -3.01 9.65 19.59
CA ALA A 252 -3.64 8.71 18.68
C ALA A 252 -3.69 7.29 19.26
N LYS A 253 -4.71 6.50 18.89
CA LYS A 253 -4.74 5.06 19.18
C LYS A 253 -3.62 4.36 18.41
N THR A 254 -2.72 3.69 19.13
CA THR A 254 -1.47 3.17 18.57
C THR A 254 -1.23 1.73 18.98
N MET A 255 -0.94 0.87 18.01
CA MET A 255 -0.33 -0.44 18.23
C MET A 255 1.14 -0.37 17.85
N PHE A 256 2.02 -0.68 18.79
CA PHE A 256 3.46 -0.64 18.59
C PHE A 256 4.07 -2.01 18.94
N ALA A 257 4.46 -2.79 17.93
CA ALA A 257 5.16 -4.03 18.16
C ALA A 257 6.67 -3.82 18.19
N THR A 258 7.34 -4.45 19.16
CA THR A 258 8.79 -4.31 19.33
C THR A 258 9.44 -5.58 19.83
N HIS A 259 10.73 -5.72 19.55
CA HIS A 259 11.63 -6.70 20.16
C HIS A 259 12.43 -6.15 21.34
N TYR A 260 12.35 -4.84 21.59
CA TYR A 260 13.03 -4.21 22.71
C TYR A 260 12.20 -4.42 23.97
N HIS A 261 12.54 -5.44 24.77
CA HIS A 261 11.85 -5.76 26.03
C HIS A 261 11.97 -4.62 27.05
N GLU A 262 13.04 -3.87 26.98
CA GLU A 262 13.32 -2.72 27.85
C GLU A 262 12.22 -1.66 27.77
N LEU A 263 11.59 -1.50 26.59
CA LEU A 263 10.51 -0.55 26.37
C LEU A 263 9.22 -0.89 27.14
N THR A 264 9.08 -2.14 27.62
CA THR A 264 7.92 -2.51 28.45
C THR A 264 7.86 -1.74 29.76
N ALA A 265 9.01 -1.28 30.26
CA ALA A 265 9.10 -0.43 31.45
C ALA A 265 8.39 0.93 31.28
N LEU A 266 8.14 1.39 30.05
CA LEU A 266 7.43 2.64 29.76
C LEU A 266 6.00 2.65 30.31
N SER A 267 5.35 1.50 30.51
CA SER A 267 4.04 1.42 31.14
C SER A 267 4.02 1.93 32.60
N ASN A 268 5.18 2.02 33.26
CA ASN A 268 5.28 2.58 34.60
C ASN A 268 5.28 4.11 34.62
N SER A 269 5.63 4.74 33.51
CA SER A 269 5.74 6.21 33.37
C SER A 269 4.68 6.81 32.46
N LEU A 270 4.22 6.09 31.44
CA LEU A 270 3.23 6.53 30.47
C LEU A 270 1.84 5.93 30.81
N THR A 271 0.99 6.75 31.42
CA THR A 271 -0.29 6.33 32.00
C THR A 271 -1.29 5.78 30.98
N HIS A 272 -1.15 6.15 29.71
CA HIS A 272 -2.05 5.70 28.61
C HIS A 272 -1.42 4.60 27.76
N LEU A 273 -0.34 3.96 28.25
CA LEU A 273 0.32 2.84 27.59
C LEU A 273 0.07 1.54 28.38
N VAL A 274 -0.34 0.50 27.69
CA VAL A 274 -0.47 -0.85 28.23
C VAL A 274 0.44 -1.82 27.46
N ASN A 275 1.03 -2.77 28.21
CA ASN A 275 1.76 -3.86 27.58
C ASN A 275 0.82 -5.01 27.29
N VAL A 276 1.01 -5.63 26.12
CA VAL A 276 0.40 -6.89 25.75
C VAL A 276 1.45 -7.81 25.11
N HIS A 277 1.27 -9.10 25.22
CA HIS A 277 2.22 -10.06 24.61
C HIS A 277 1.51 -11.25 23.99
N VAL A 278 2.23 -11.97 23.14
CA VAL A 278 1.73 -13.24 22.60
C VAL A 278 1.96 -14.34 23.62
N ALA A 279 0.88 -15.00 24.01
CA ALA A 279 0.93 -16.12 24.95
C ALA A 279 1.74 -17.29 24.37
N THR A 280 2.58 -17.86 25.20
CA THR A 280 3.40 -19.03 24.91
C THR A 280 3.13 -20.15 25.92
N LEU A 281 3.19 -21.39 25.47
CA LEU A 281 3.13 -22.56 26.35
C LEU A 281 4.49 -23.24 26.29
N GLU A 282 5.16 -23.33 27.46
CA GLU A 282 6.37 -24.08 27.60
C GLU A 282 6.03 -25.45 28.26
N LYS A 283 6.31 -26.53 27.55
CA LYS A 283 6.11 -27.88 28.02
C LYS A 283 7.29 -28.74 27.60
N ASP A 284 7.89 -29.45 28.58
CA ASP A 284 9.03 -30.38 28.37
C ASP A 284 10.24 -29.73 27.64
N GLY A 285 10.45 -28.40 27.84
CA GLY A 285 11.51 -27.63 27.17
C GLY A 285 11.21 -27.32 25.70
N GLU A 286 9.97 -27.51 25.26
CA GLU A 286 9.46 -27.06 23.98
C GLU A 286 8.50 -25.87 24.17
N VAL A 287 8.64 -24.84 23.32
CA VAL A 287 7.80 -23.65 23.33
C VAL A 287 6.84 -23.70 22.15
N THR A 288 5.56 -23.63 22.47
CA THR A 288 4.48 -23.51 21.47
C THR A 288 3.88 -22.11 21.54
N PHE A 289 3.79 -21.42 20.41
CA PHE A 289 3.12 -20.14 20.31
C PHE A 289 1.61 -20.35 20.20
N LEU A 290 0.86 -19.79 21.14
CA LEU A 290 -0.59 -19.95 21.17
C LEU A 290 -1.31 -18.97 20.23
N HIS A 291 -0.60 -18.04 19.59
CA HIS A 291 -1.17 -16.98 18.76
C HIS A 291 -2.28 -16.17 19.43
N LYS A 292 -2.31 -16.18 20.75
CA LYS A 292 -3.25 -15.47 21.61
C LYS A 292 -2.56 -14.29 22.27
N ILE A 293 -3.15 -13.10 22.12
CA ILE A 293 -2.66 -11.90 22.81
C ILE A 293 -3.25 -11.88 24.22
N VAL A 294 -2.40 -11.57 25.18
CA VAL A 294 -2.76 -11.45 26.61
C VAL A 294 -2.11 -10.21 27.21
N ASP A 295 -2.70 -9.71 28.30
CA ASP A 295 -2.23 -8.51 29.00
C ASP A 295 -0.88 -8.74 29.70
N GLY A 296 -0.12 -7.66 29.81
CA GLY A 296 1.19 -7.66 30.48
C GLY A 296 2.37 -7.80 29.51
N PRO A 297 3.61 -7.57 30.00
CA PRO A 297 4.82 -7.77 29.22
C PRO A 297 5.13 -9.28 29.04
N ALA A 298 5.89 -9.64 28.01
CA ALA A 298 6.44 -10.98 27.89
C ALA A 298 7.51 -11.22 28.97
N ASP A 299 7.50 -12.39 29.59
CA ASP A 299 8.42 -12.70 30.68
C ASP A 299 9.88 -12.90 30.23
N LYS A 300 10.11 -13.35 28.99
CA LYS A 300 11.44 -13.68 28.43
C LYS A 300 11.50 -13.48 26.92
N SER A 301 12.73 -13.38 26.40
CA SER A 301 12.99 -13.52 24.98
C SER A 301 12.98 -15.00 24.57
N TYR A 302 12.40 -15.31 23.41
CA TYR A 302 12.28 -16.69 22.93
C TYR A 302 13.18 -16.98 21.72
N GLY A 303 14.19 -16.14 21.43
CA GLY A 303 15.06 -16.27 20.26
C GLY A 303 15.80 -17.61 20.19
N ILE A 304 16.34 -18.07 21.31
CA ILE A 304 17.05 -19.34 21.38
C ILE A 304 16.08 -20.54 21.20
N HIS A 305 14.86 -20.44 21.71
CA HIS A 305 13.82 -21.44 21.47
C HIS A 305 13.40 -21.55 20.00
N VAL A 306 13.27 -20.42 19.32
CA VAL A 306 13.02 -20.41 17.87
C VAL A 306 14.18 -21.04 17.10
N ALA A 307 15.42 -20.75 17.48
CA ALA A 307 16.60 -21.38 16.91
C ALA A 307 16.63 -22.92 17.11
N LYS A 308 16.15 -23.38 18.27
CA LYS A 308 15.96 -24.82 18.56
C LYS A 308 14.93 -25.48 17.65
N ILE A 309 13.78 -24.82 17.46
CA ILE A 309 12.72 -25.26 16.51
C ILE A 309 13.25 -25.29 15.08
N ALA A 310 14.13 -24.35 14.69
CA ALA A 310 14.79 -24.34 13.39
C ALA A 310 15.86 -25.43 13.22
N GLY A 311 16.14 -26.21 14.25
CA GLY A 311 17.06 -27.37 14.20
C GLY A 311 18.53 -27.01 14.35
N LEU A 312 18.88 -25.87 14.98
CA LEU A 312 20.29 -25.54 15.26
C LEU A 312 20.93 -26.56 16.21
N PRO A 313 22.26 -26.84 16.09
CA PRO A 313 22.96 -27.77 16.92
C PRO A 313 22.87 -27.44 18.42
N THR A 314 22.69 -28.45 19.27
CA THR A 314 22.49 -28.28 20.71
C THR A 314 23.66 -27.57 21.40
N ASP A 315 24.91 -27.87 21.00
CA ASP A 315 26.10 -27.23 21.58
C ASP A 315 26.12 -25.70 21.31
N LEU A 316 25.68 -25.28 20.12
CA LEU A 316 25.53 -23.88 19.76
C LEU A 316 24.43 -23.21 20.62
N LEU A 317 23.29 -23.86 20.79
CA LEU A 317 22.18 -23.38 21.60
C LEU A 317 22.57 -23.22 23.08
N ASN A 318 23.27 -24.17 23.66
CA ASN A 318 23.78 -24.10 25.03
C ASN A 318 24.78 -22.95 25.22
N ARG A 319 25.62 -22.72 24.21
CA ARG A 319 26.55 -21.58 24.26
C ARG A 319 25.80 -20.23 24.13
N ALA A 320 24.79 -20.15 23.26
CA ALA A 320 23.95 -18.96 23.10
C ALA A 320 23.20 -18.62 24.41
N ASP A 321 22.67 -19.63 25.10
CA ASP A 321 21.97 -19.46 26.37
C ASP A 321 22.93 -18.94 27.48
N THR A 322 24.15 -19.45 27.53
CA THR A 322 25.19 -18.94 28.42
C THR A 322 25.52 -17.48 28.16
N ILE A 323 25.65 -17.10 26.88
CA ILE A 323 25.94 -15.71 26.50
C ILE A 323 24.74 -14.82 26.83
N LEU A 324 23.51 -15.25 26.57
CA LEU A 324 22.30 -14.50 26.88
C LEU A 324 22.22 -14.20 28.38
N THR A 325 22.43 -15.19 29.21
CA THR A 325 22.45 -15.02 30.69
C THR A 325 23.51 -14.02 31.16
N GLN A 326 24.67 -13.98 30.49
CA GLN A 326 25.72 -12.97 30.78
C GLN A 326 25.30 -11.58 30.42
N LEU A 327 24.67 -11.38 29.21
CA LEU A 327 24.20 -10.10 28.73
C LEU A 327 23.03 -9.57 29.56
N GLU A 328 22.11 -10.41 29.97
CA GLU A 328 20.98 -10.08 30.86
C GLU A 328 21.45 -9.69 32.28
N GLY A 329 22.56 -10.27 32.76
CA GLY A 329 23.18 -9.90 34.04
C GLY A 329 23.87 -8.55 34.07
N GLU A 330 24.20 -7.96 32.91
CA GLU A 330 24.80 -6.64 32.77
C GLU A 330 23.75 -5.53 32.54
N THR A 331 22.50 -5.72 32.94
CA THR A 331 21.33 -4.86 32.61
C THR A 331 21.58 -3.39 32.89
N VAL A 332 21.55 -2.58 31.84
CA VAL A 332 21.49 -1.13 31.92
C VAL A 332 20.15 -0.71 32.51
N VAL A 333 20.16 -0.23 33.73
CA VAL A 333 18.99 0.37 34.40
C VAL A 333 18.69 1.70 33.69
N ILE A 334 17.67 1.71 32.84
CA ILE A 334 17.11 2.93 32.26
C ILE A 334 16.36 3.66 33.39
N GLN A 335 16.96 4.71 33.96
CA GLN A 335 16.27 5.59 34.91
C GLN A 335 15.36 6.55 34.12
N PRO A 336 14.08 6.72 34.54
CA PRO A 336 13.23 7.77 33.99
C PRO A 336 13.84 9.14 34.33
N GLN A 337 14.03 10.00 33.36
CA GLN A 337 14.40 11.38 33.61
C GLN A 337 13.21 12.08 34.26
N GLU A 338 13.39 12.48 35.53
CA GLU A 338 12.49 13.44 36.18
C GLU A 338 12.41 14.74 35.36
N LYS A 339 11.20 15.24 35.21
CA LYS A 339 10.89 16.53 34.56
C LYS A 339 11.78 17.64 35.12
N VAL A 340 12.79 18.07 34.40
CA VAL A 340 13.48 19.32 34.67
C VAL A 340 12.60 20.45 34.14
N LEU A 341 11.85 21.05 35.07
CA LEU A 341 11.17 22.32 34.88
C LEU A 341 12.23 23.44 34.73
N SER A 342 12.14 24.13 33.61
CA SER A 342 12.59 25.48 33.29
C SER A 342 13.53 26.14 34.31
N GLN A 343 14.77 26.39 33.92
CA GLN A 343 15.54 27.56 34.36
C GLN A 343 16.32 28.16 33.18
N GLU A 344 16.41 29.45 33.27
CA GLU A 344 16.84 30.51 32.38
C GLU A 344 18.18 30.28 31.64
N LYS A 345 18.25 30.85 30.43
CA LYS A 345 19.43 30.98 29.60
C LYS A 345 20.55 31.79 30.28
N PRO A 346 21.80 31.37 30.16
CA PRO A 346 22.90 32.32 29.98
C PRO A 346 23.33 32.37 28.51
N ALA A 347 23.53 33.57 28.02
CA ALA A 347 24.10 33.86 26.71
C ALA A 347 25.52 33.28 26.61
N ILE A 348 25.80 32.54 25.56
CA ILE A 348 27.15 32.14 25.16
C ILE A 348 27.41 32.64 23.76
N GLU A 349 28.52 33.32 23.65
CA GLU A 349 29.07 33.97 22.47
C GLU A 349 29.33 32.99 21.31
N THR A 350 29.00 33.46 20.14
CA THR A 350 29.22 32.81 18.84
C THR A 350 30.69 32.63 18.53
N HIS A 351 31.17 31.41 18.47
CA HIS A 351 32.25 31.04 17.58
C HIS A 351 31.69 30.22 16.41
N VAL A 352 31.69 30.82 15.24
CA VAL A 352 31.33 30.27 13.97
C VAL A 352 32.38 29.20 13.61
N ASN A 353 32.00 27.94 13.73
CA ASN A 353 32.62 26.86 12.97
C ASN A 353 31.63 26.43 11.91
N GLU A 354 31.99 26.66 10.66
CA GLU A 354 31.26 26.20 9.48
C GLU A 354 31.21 24.68 9.47
N GLN A 355 30.16 24.14 10.03
CA GLN A 355 29.76 22.75 9.83
C GLN A 355 28.71 22.76 8.72
N ILE A 356 29.09 22.22 7.56
CA ILE A 356 28.21 22.05 6.40
C ILE A 356 27.01 21.25 6.86
N SER A 357 25.87 21.93 7.02
CA SER A 357 24.58 21.31 7.30
C SER A 357 24.12 20.54 6.07
N LEU A 358 23.98 19.22 6.19
CA LEU A 358 23.51 18.33 5.13
C LEU A 358 21.97 18.47 4.93
N PHE A 359 21.31 19.38 5.61
CA PHE A 359 19.84 19.51 5.65
C PHE A 359 19.32 20.93 5.41
N ASP A 360 20.15 21.84 4.87
CA ASP A 360 19.66 23.14 4.41
C ASP A 360 19.25 23.05 2.93
N ASP A 361 18.01 23.45 2.71
CA ASP A 361 17.35 23.71 1.44
C ASP A 361 17.02 22.50 0.54
N PHE A 362 15.92 21.81 0.84
CA PHE A 362 15.05 21.37 -0.22
C PHE A 362 14.34 22.59 -0.84
N THR A 363 15.07 23.39 -1.60
CA THR A 363 14.46 24.18 -2.67
C THR A 363 13.79 23.18 -3.60
N GLU A 364 12.47 23.27 -3.73
CA GLU A 364 11.72 22.44 -4.70
C GLU A 364 12.43 22.54 -6.04
N ASN A 365 12.82 21.38 -6.59
CA ASN A 365 13.49 21.33 -7.88
C ASN A 365 12.62 22.12 -8.88
N PRO A 366 13.14 23.18 -9.53
CA PRO A 366 12.35 24.02 -10.43
C PRO A 366 11.66 23.23 -11.55
N VAL A 367 12.19 22.05 -11.91
CA VAL A 367 11.57 21.15 -12.87
C VAL A 367 10.28 20.54 -12.36
N LEU A 368 10.16 20.29 -11.04
CA LEU A 368 8.91 19.81 -10.43
C LEU A 368 7.85 20.89 -10.38
N GLN A 369 8.23 22.16 -10.28
CA GLN A 369 7.33 23.29 -10.31
C GLN A 369 6.81 23.51 -11.72
N GLU A 370 7.67 23.48 -12.74
CA GLU A 370 7.28 23.52 -14.16
C GLU A 370 6.34 22.36 -14.53
N LEU A 371 6.54 21.16 -13.96
CA LEU A 371 5.67 20.00 -14.20
C LEU A 371 4.28 20.19 -13.58
N ARG A 372 4.17 20.81 -12.39
CA ARG A 372 2.89 21.11 -11.72
C ARG A 372 2.09 22.16 -12.48
N ASP A 373 2.75 23.14 -13.08
CA ASP A 373 2.12 24.26 -13.81
C ASP A 373 1.72 23.90 -15.25
N LEU A 374 2.03 22.67 -15.70
CA LEU A 374 1.72 22.21 -17.05
C LEU A 374 0.21 21.91 -17.18
N ASP A 375 -0.50 22.73 -17.95
CA ASP A 375 -1.93 22.53 -18.23
C ASP A 375 -2.17 21.47 -19.32
N ILE A 376 -2.04 20.21 -18.91
CA ILE A 376 -2.13 19.03 -19.79
C ILE A 376 -3.51 18.94 -20.50
N TYR A 377 -4.57 19.48 -19.90
CA TYR A 377 -5.93 19.37 -20.43
C TYR A 377 -6.19 20.28 -21.62
N ASN A 378 -5.41 21.38 -21.77
CA ASN A 378 -5.51 22.32 -22.89
C ASN A 378 -4.42 22.12 -23.94
N MET A 379 -3.61 21.05 -23.83
CA MET A 379 -2.51 20.75 -24.76
C MET A 379 -2.86 19.59 -25.69
N THR A 380 -2.37 19.65 -26.91
CA THR A 380 -2.44 18.51 -27.84
C THR A 380 -1.47 17.40 -27.40
N PRO A 381 -1.70 16.10 -27.75
CA PRO A 381 -0.81 15.00 -27.40
C PRO A 381 0.66 15.24 -27.81
N MET A 382 0.88 15.89 -28.95
CA MET A 382 2.22 16.24 -29.43
C MET A 382 2.89 17.28 -28.54
N GLN A 383 2.15 18.29 -28.10
CA GLN A 383 2.66 19.33 -27.18
C GLN A 383 2.99 18.75 -25.81
N VAL A 384 2.18 17.84 -25.30
CA VAL A 384 2.47 17.13 -24.03
C VAL A 384 3.75 16.32 -24.15
N MET A 385 3.94 15.55 -25.23
CA MET A 385 5.16 14.78 -25.47
C MET A 385 6.40 15.68 -25.56
N MET A 386 6.32 16.82 -26.23
CA MET A 386 7.43 17.77 -26.34
C MET A 386 7.76 18.40 -24.98
N ALA A 387 6.75 18.80 -24.21
CA ALA A 387 6.95 19.37 -22.86
C ALA A 387 7.59 18.35 -21.90
N VAL A 388 7.15 17.09 -21.91
CA VAL A 388 7.74 16.02 -21.11
C VAL A 388 9.18 15.72 -21.54
N ALA A 389 9.49 15.74 -22.85
CA ALA A 389 10.83 15.55 -23.35
C ALA A 389 11.78 16.69 -22.93
N ASP A 390 11.29 17.94 -22.92
CA ASP A 390 12.05 19.12 -22.46
C ASP A 390 12.32 19.06 -20.94
N LEU A 391 11.32 18.71 -20.14
CA LEU A 391 11.46 18.51 -18.70
C LEU A 391 12.47 17.38 -18.37
N LYS A 392 12.48 16.31 -19.18
CA LYS A 392 13.46 15.22 -19.03
C LYS A 392 14.89 15.64 -19.34
N GLN A 393 15.11 16.64 -20.19
CA GLN A 393 16.44 17.18 -20.46
C GLN A 393 16.93 18.15 -19.36
N LYS A 394 16.02 18.70 -18.56
CA LYS A 394 16.33 19.62 -17.47
C LYS A 394 16.54 18.88 -16.11
N LEU A 395 16.17 17.60 -16.02
CA LEU A 395 16.46 16.66 -14.93
C LEU A 395 17.87 16.10 -15.08
#